data_8c17b0607623b14e281af867f2c946c6
#
_entry.id   8c17b0607623b14e281af867f2c946c6
#
_cell.length_a   1.000
_cell.length_b   1.000
_cell.length_c   1.000
_cell.angle_alpha   90.00
_cell.angle_beta   90.00
_cell.angle_gamma   90.00
#
_symmetry.space_group_name_H-M   'P 1'
#
loop_
_entity.id
_entity.type
_entity.pdbx_description
1 polymer ?
#
loop_
_entity_poly.entity_id
_entity_poly.type
_entity_poly.pdbx_seq_one_letter_code
_entity_poly.pdbx_strand_id
1 'polypeptide(L)'
;VVGQLIEALKSGEYDLNNTSVIISQTGGGCRATNYIAFLRKALKEAGFENIPVISANLSKMEPNPGFKITWKFFKKATMAIIYGDLLMRVLYRVRPYEKIPGSANLLYKKCAEKCKQQLETGDLRTFRRNVKQIINEFDKLEIRDIVKPRVGVVGEILVKYHPTANNN
;
A
#
# COMPACT_ATOMS: atom_id res chain seq x y z
N VAL A 1 -1.93 -14.25 2.90
CA VAL A 1 -0.97 -13.63 1.96
C VAL A 1 -0.62 -14.61 0.83
N VAL A 2 0.07 -15.74 1.12
CA VAL A 2 0.49 -16.68 0.06
C VAL A 2 -0.69 -17.20 -0.74
N GLY A 3 -1.77 -17.67 -0.08
CA GLY A 3 -2.98 -18.15 -0.74
C GLY A 3 -3.63 -17.11 -1.65
N GLN A 4 -3.69 -15.85 -1.22
CA GLN A 4 -4.24 -14.75 -2.02
C GLN A 4 -3.43 -14.51 -3.31
N LEU A 5 -2.09 -14.63 -3.25
CA LEU A 5 -1.24 -14.50 -4.42
C LEU A 5 -1.44 -15.66 -5.41
N ILE A 6 -1.58 -16.89 -4.91
CA ILE A 6 -1.88 -18.07 -5.74
C ILE A 6 -3.27 -17.92 -6.38
N GLU A 7 -4.26 -17.48 -5.62
CA GLU A 7 -5.62 -17.22 -6.12
C GLU A 7 -5.65 -16.17 -7.22
N ALA A 8 -4.93 -15.08 -7.04
CA ALA A 8 -4.80 -14.05 -8.06
C ALA A 8 -4.18 -14.61 -9.36
N LEU A 9 -3.14 -15.45 -9.27
CA LEU A 9 -2.55 -16.09 -10.46
C LEU A 9 -3.49 -17.10 -11.13
N LYS A 10 -4.37 -17.76 -10.37
CA LYS A 10 -5.38 -18.69 -10.89
C LYS A 10 -6.60 -17.99 -11.49
N SER A 11 -6.84 -16.72 -11.18
CA SER A 11 -8.04 -15.97 -11.61
C SER A 11 -8.15 -15.83 -13.14
N GLY A 12 -7.05 -15.95 -13.87
CA GLY A 12 -7.00 -15.71 -15.33
C GLY A 12 -6.96 -14.23 -15.71
N GLU A 13 -6.93 -13.32 -14.72
CA GLU A 13 -6.89 -11.86 -14.96
C GLU A 13 -5.49 -11.36 -15.34
N TYR A 14 -4.45 -12.19 -15.16
CA TYR A 14 -3.06 -11.79 -15.36
C TYR A 14 -2.40 -12.64 -16.45
N ASP A 15 -1.65 -11.98 -17.34
CA ASP A 15 -0.76 -12.68 -18.28
C ASP A 15 0.45 -13.26 -17.52
N LEU A 16 0.45 -14.56 -17.30
CA LEU A 16 1.48 -15.27 -16.52
C LEU A 16 2.89 -15.14 -17.12
N ASN A 17 3.01 -14.90 -18.43
CA ASN A 17 4.31 -14.71 -19.08
C ASN A 17 4.93 -13.34 -18.77
N ASN A 18 4.10 -12.36 -18.43
CA ASN A 18 4.50 -11.00 -18.13
C ASN A 18 4.24 -10.61 -16.64
N THR A 19 4.02 -11.61 -15.79
CA THR A 19 3.72 -11.39 -14.36
C THR A 19 4.90 -11.80 -13.49
N SER A 20 5.14 -11.03 -12.45
CA SER A 20 6.05 -11.39 -11.34
C SER A 20 5.37 -11.10 -10.00
N VAL A 21 5.75 -11.81 -8.96
CA VAL A 21 5.26 -11.57 -7.61
C VAL A 21 6.32 -10.86 -6.80
N ILE A 22 5.95 -9.77 -6.13
CA ILE A 22 6.83 -9.05 -5.22
C ILE A 22 6.32 -9.18 -3.79
N ILE A 23 7.22 -9.47 -2.85
CA ILE A 23 6.90 -9.54 -1.43
C ILE A 23 8.00 -8.88 -0.60
N SER A 24 7.62 -8.16 0.46
CA SER A 24 8.60 -7.58 1.38
C SER A 24 9.21 -8.65 2.28
N GLN A 25 10.51 -8.52 2.54
CA GLN A 25 11.26 -9.40 3.44
C GLN A 25 11.97 -8.54 4.49
N THR A 26 11.72 -8.79 5.76
CA THR A 26 12.16 -7.90 6.84
C THR A 26 13.60 -8.15 7.31
N GLY A 27 14.13 -9.34 7.13
CA GLY A 27 15.52 -9.69 7.49
C GLY A 27 15.79 -9.90 8.98
N GLY A 28 14.76 -9.92 9.82
CA GLY A 28 14.87 -10.15 11.26
C GLY A 28 14.23 -11.47 11.72
N GLY A 29 14.10 -11.66 13.01
CA GLY A 29 13.41 -12.81 13.64
C GLY A 29 11.89 -12.80 13.50
N CYS A 30 11.38 -12.26 12.40
CA CYS A 30 9.96 -12.16 12.08
C CYS A 30 9.57 -13.26 11.08
N ARG A 31 8.38 -13.84 11.23
CA ARG A 31 7.85 -14.81 10.26
C ARG A 31 7.72 -14.25 8.84
N ALA A 32 7.57 -12.93 8.68
CA ALA A 32 7.56 -12.26 7.39
C ALA A 32 8.86 -12.45 6.59
N THR A 33 9.98 -12.74 7.25
CA THR A 33 11.24 -13.10 6.61
C THR A 33 11.13 -14.40 5.80
N ASN A 34 10.31 -15.35 6.26
CA ASN A 34 10.15 -16.66 5.64
C ASN A 34 9.03 -16.74 4.60
N TYR A 35 8.20 -15.70 4.47
CA TYR A 35 7.10 -15.74 3.50
C TYR A 35 7.56 -15.94 2.06
N ILE A 36 8.74 -15.47 1.70
CA ILE A 36 9.28 -15.66 0.35
C ILE A 36 9.57 -17.14 0.06
N ALA A 37 10.12 -17.88 1.03
CA ALA A 37 10.37 -19.31 0.88
C ALA A 37 9.06 -20.11 0.77
N PHE A 38 8.07 -19.78 1.61
CA PHE A 38 6.74 -20.39 1.53
C PHE A 38 6.03 -20.05 0.22
N LEU A 39 6.17 -18.83 -0.27
CA LEU A 39 5.59 -18.42 -1.53
C LEU A 39 6.19 -19.19 -2.71
N ARG A 40 7.53 -19.32 -2.77
CA ARG A 40 8.20 -20.12 -3.82
C ARG A 40 7.77 -21.58 -3.77
N LYS A 41 7.67 -22.18 -2.58
CA LYS A 41 7.18 -23.55 -2.42
C LYS A 41 5.73 -23.67 -2.91
N ALA A 42 4.85 -22.78 -2.50
CA ALA A 42 3.45 -22.80 -2.90
C ALA A 42 3.26 -22.56 -4.41
N LEU A 43 4.05 -21.68 -5.03
CA LEU A 43 4.05 -21.48 -6.48
C LEU A 43 4.43 -22.78 -7.22
N LYS A 44 5.47 -23.45 -6.75
CA LYS A 44 5.89 -24.76 -7.33
C LYS A 44 4.78 -25.81 -7.19
N GLU A 45 4.19 -25.94 -6.01
CA GLU A 45 3.10 -26.90 -5.76
C GLU A 45 1.82 -26.57 -6.57
N ALA A 46 1.61 -25.31 -6.89
CA ALA A 46 0.47 -24.83 -7.69
C ALA A 46 0.72 -24.83 -9.21
N GLY A 47 1.90 -25.25 -9.68
CA GLY A 47 2.26 -25.28 -11.11
C GLY A 47 2.70 -23.93 -11.69
N PHE A 48 3.06 -22.96 -10.83
CA PHE A 48 3.51 -21.61 -11.21
C PHE A 48 5.00 -21.38 -10.93
N GLU A 49 5.83 -22.41 -10.98
CA GLU A 49 7.25 -22.33 -10.65
C GLU A 49 8.04 -21.34 -11.53
N ASN A 50 7.55 -21.07 -12.75
CA ASN A 50 8.15 -20.12 -13.69
C ASN A 50 7.88 -18.65 -13.34
N ILE A 51 6.96 -18.36 -12.41
CA ILE A 51 6.66 -16.99 -12.01
C ILE A 51 7.78 -16.43 -11.12
N PRO A 52 8.48 -15.35 -11.53
CA PRO A 52 9.55 -14.78 -10.75
C PRO A 52 9.03 -14.20 -9.41
N VAL A 53 9.74 -14.48 -8.31
CA VAL A 53 9.45 -13.91 -7.00
C VAL A 53 10.56 -12.92 -6.62
N ILE A 54 10.18 -11.65 -6.49
CA ILE A 54 11.07 -10.54 -6.14
C ILE A 54 10.98 -10.30 -4.64
N SER A 55 12.12 -10.39 -3.96
CA SER A 55 12.24 -10.01 -2.56
C SER A 55 12.51 -8.52 -2.43
N ALA A 56 11.52 -7.76 -1.94
CA ALA A 56 11.70 -6.36 -1.60
C ALA A 56 12.36 -6.24 -0.21
N ASN A 57 13.67 -6.33 -0.15
CA ASN A 57 14.45 -6.23 1.08
C ASN A 57 15.52 -5.13 1.00
N LEU A 58 15.77 -4.45 2.12
CA LEU A 58 16.82 -3.44 2.25
C LEU A 58 18.15 -4.03 2.70
N SER A 59 18.15 -5.24 3.23
CA SER A 59 19.32 -5.93 3.82
C SER A 59 20.14 -6.74 2.82
N LYS A 60 19.79 -6.69 1.52
CA LYS A 60 20.42 -7.47 0.44
C LYS A 60 20.48 -8.97 0.72
N MET A 61 19.53 -9.52 1.44
CA MET A 61 19.47 -10.93 1.79
C MET A 61 19.36 -11.85 0.58
N GLU A 62 18.72 -11.37 -0.49
CA GLU A 62 18.61 -12.10 -1.75
C GLU A 62 18.90 -11.17 -2.93
N PRO A 63 19.66 -11.63 -3.93
CA PRO A 63 19.81 -10.92 -5.18
C PRO A 63 18.51 -11.00 -5.99
N ASN A 64 18.08 -9.87 -6.54
CA ASN A 64 16.95 -9.81 -7.48
C ASN A 64 17.48 -9.44 -8.87
N PRO A 65 17.93 -10.39 -9.68
CA PRO A 65 18.44 -10.12 -11.01
C PRO A 65 17.35 -9.45 -11.86
N GLY A 66 17.70 -8.33 -12.50
CA GLY A 66 16.74 -7.56 -13.30
C GLY A 66 16.00 -6.45 -12.53
N PHE A 67 15.89 -6.50 -11.21
CA PHE A 67 15.27 -5.43 -10.42
C PHE A 67 16.33 -4.51 -9.81
N LYS A 68 16.47 -3.31 -10.36
CA LYS A 68 17.44 -2.31 -9.87
C LYS A 68 16.72 -1.14 -9.21
N ILE A 69 17.05 -0.88 -7.95
CA ILE A 69 16.58 0.33 -7.26
C ILE A 69 17.44 1.51 -7.73
N THR A 70 16.87 2.33 -8.62
CA THR A 70 17.51 3.56 -9.08
C THR A 70 17.20 4.71 -8.11
N TRP A 71 18.02 5.77 -8.12
CA TRP A 71 17.71 6.99 -7.35
C TRP A 71 16.35 7.61 -7.72
N LYS A 72 15.99 7.56 -9.00
CA LYS A 72 14.68 8.01 -9.49
C LYS A 72 13.54 7.18 -8.88
N PHE A 73 13.70 5.86 -8.84
CA PHE A 73 12.73 4.97 -8.19
C PHE A 73 12.62 5.25 -6.68
N PHE A 74 13.75 5.34 -5.99
CA PHE A 74 13.80 5.63 -4.54
C PHE A 74 13.07 6.94 -4.20
N LYS A 75 13.34 8.01 -4.95
CA LYS A 75 12.66 9.31 -4.81
C LYS A 75 11.13 9.18 -4.96
N LYS A 76 10.67 8.51 -6.02
CA LYS A 76 9.23 8.30 -6.27
C LYS A 76 8.58 7.43 -5.19
N ALA A 77 9.25 6.36 -4.77
CA ALA A 77 8.79 5.49 -3.70
C ALA A 77 8.63 6.25 -2.37
N THR A 78 9.60 7.10 -2.02
CA THR A 78 9.50 7.97 -0.83
C THR A 78 8.32 8.92 -0.92
N MET A 79 8.11 9.57 -2.08
CA MET A 79 6.94 10.43 -2.29
C MET A 79 5.62 9.65 -2.16
N ALA A 80 5.56 8.42 -2.70
CA ALA A 80 4.38 7.56 -2.60
C ALA A 80 4.05 7.19 -1.16
N ILE A 81 5.05 6.86 -0.35
CA ILE A 81 4.88 6.55 1.09
C ILE A 81 4.35 7.78 1.82
N ILE A 82 4.91 8.97 1.56
CA ILE A 82 4.45 10.21 2.20
C ILE A 82 3.00 10.53 1.79
N TYR A 83 2.62 10.35 0.52
CA TYR A 83 1.24 10.53 0.08
C TYR A 83 0.29 9.53 0.76
N GLY A 84 0.68 8.26 0.86
CA GLY A 84 -0.11 7.23 1.53
C GLY A 84 -0.37 7.56 3.00
N ASP A 85 0.69 7.93 3.75
CA ASP A 85 0.58 8.33 5.15
C ASP A 85 -0.28 9.59 5.32
N LEU A 86 -0.06 10.62 4.48
CA LEU A 86 -0.85 11.84 4.49
C LEU A 86 -2.35 11.56 4.26
N LEU A 87 -2.67 10.85 3.19
CA LEU A 87 -4.05 10.54 2.81
C LEU A 87 -4.76 9.72 3.89
N MET A 88 -4.08 8.75 4.48
CA MET A 88 -4.60 7.97 5.61
C MET A 88 -4.88 8.86 6.82
N ARG A 89 -3.95 9.74 7.18
CA ARG A 89 -4.10 10.64 8.34
C ARG A 89 -5.25 11.63 8.18
N VAL A 90 -5.35 12.30 7.03
CA VAL A 90 -6.43 13.28 6.80
C VAL A 90 -7.79 12.60 6.72
N LEU A 91 -7.87 11.42 6.07
CA LEU A 91 -9.09 10.63 6.01
C LEU A 91 -9.57 10.20 7.40
N TYR A 92 -8.71 9.58 8.20
CA TYR A 92 -9.07 9.08 9.52
C TYR A 92 -9.38 10.19 10.52
N ARG A 93 -8.80 11.38 10.32
CA ARG A 93 -9.13 12.56 11.12
C ARG A 93 -10.54 13.10 10.81
N VAL A 94 -10.94 13.14 9.54
CA VAL A 94 -12.17 13.79 9.10
C VAL A 94 -13.36 12.84 9.01
N ARG A 95 -13.17 11.64 8.43
CA ARG A 95 -14.25 10.67 8.18
C ARG A 95 -15.15 10.38 9.38
N PRO A 96 -14.69 10.21 10.61
CA PRO A 96 -15.56 9.96 11.76
C PRO A 96 -16.48 11.12 12.11
N TYR A 97 -16.14 12.32 11.67
CA TYR A 97 -16.81 13.57 12.03
C TYR A 97 -17.53 14.24 10.85
N GLU A 98 -17.43 13.71 9.63
CA GLU A 98 -18.06 14.30 8.44
C GLU A 98 -19.55 14.54 8.63
N LYS A 99 -20.06 15.71 8.19
CA LYS A 99 -21.49 16.02 8.20
C LYS A 99 -22.23 15.25 7.13
N ILE A 100 -21.65 15.16 5.93
CA ILE A 100 -22.20 14.46 4.78
C ILE A 100 -21.51 13.10 4.68
N PRO A 101 -22.20 11.98 5.00
CA PRO A 101 -21.60 10.65 4.95
C PRO A 101 -20.98 10.33 3.58
N GLY A 102 -19.74 9.89 3.57
CA GLY A 102 -18.99 9.53 2.36
C GLY A 102 -18.21 10.67 1.69
N SER A 103 -18.41 11.92 2.12
CA SER A 103 -17.69 13.09 1.55
C SER A 103 -16.17 12.97 1.69
N ALA A 104 -15.69 12.50 2.83
CA ALA A 104 -14.27 12.28 3.07
C ALA A 104 -13.69 11.16 2.18
N ASN A 105 -14.45 10.06 1.97
CA ASN A 105 -14.03 8.98 1.08
C ASN A 105 -13.99 9.42 -0.38
N LEU A 106 -14.95 10.23 -0.82
CA LEU A 106 -14.98 10.78 -2.19
C LEU A 106 -13.77 11.68 -2.44
N LEU A 107 -13.49 12.58 -1.49
CA LEU A 107 -12.31 13.46 -1.57
C LEU A 107 -11.00 12.65 -1.55
N TYR A 108 -10.91 11.62 -0.70
CA TYR A 108 -9.78 10.71 -0.66
C TYR A 108 -9.49 10.09 -2.04
N LYS A 109 -10.51 9.50 -2.68
CA LYS A 109 -10.36 8.90 -4.02
C LYS A 109 -9.83 9.90 -5.03
N LYS A 110 -10.42 11.10 -5.08
CA LYS A 110 -9.99 12.19 -5.97
C LYS A 110 -8.52 12.57 -5.71
N CYS A 111 -8.13 12.75 -4.46
CA CYS A 111 -6.76 13.10 -4.10
C CYS A 111 -5.78 11.97 -4.41
N ALA A 112 -6.16 10.71 -4.18
CA ALA A 112 -5.33 9.55 -4.47
C ALA A 112 -5.00 9.43 -5.97
N GLU A 113 -5.99 9.62 -6.85
CA GLU A 113 -5.76 9.62 -8.30
C GLU A 113 -4.80 10.76 -8.73
N LYS A 114 -4.98 11.96 -8.17
CA LYS A 114 -4.07 13.08 -8.42
C LYS A 114 -2.63 12.79 -7.96
N CYS A 115 -2.47 12.11 -6.81
CA CYS A 115 -1.17 11.69 -6.32
C CYS A 115 -0.50 10.66 -7.25
N LYS A 116 -1.26 9.67 -7.74
CA LYS A 116 -0.75 8.67 -8.70
C LYS A 116 -0.21 9.34 -9.97
N GLN A 117 -1.00 10.22 -10.58
CA GLN A 117 -0.59 10.97 -11.79
C GLN A 117 0.67 11.80 -11.55
N GLN A 118 0.76 12.46 -10.39
CA GLN A 118 1.95 13.27 -10.07
C GLN A 118 3.21 12.42 -9.87
N LEU A 119 3.08 11.19 -9.35
CA LEU A 119 4.21 10.27 -9.16
C LEU A 119 4.84 9.84 -10.50
N GLU A 120 4.11 9.88 -11.60
CA GLU A 120 4.67 9.58 -12.93
C GLU A 120 5.79 10.56 -13.29
N THR A 121 5.62 11.84 -13.00
CA THR A 121 6.62 12.88 -13.24
C THR A 121 7.71 12.89 -12.17
N GLY A 122 7.34 12.68 -10.90
CA GLY A 122 8.24 12.73 -9.75
C GLY A 122 8.80 14.13 -9.46
N ASP A 123 8.10 15.20 -9.86
CA ASP A 123 8.50 16.58 -9.59
C ASP A 123 8.26 16.97 -8.14
N LEU A 124 9.31 17.45 -7.45
CA LEU A 124 9.28 17.79 -6.03
C LEU A 124 8.46 19.07 -5.73
N ARG A 125 8.44 20.02 -6.65
CA ARG A 125 7.68 21.27 -6.46
C ARG A 125 6.18 20.98 -6.51
N THR A 126 5.75 20.21 -7.50
CA THR A 126 4.36 19.77 -7.63
C THR A 126 3.96 18.86 -6.47
N PHE A 127 4.84 17.97 -6.01
CA PHE A 127 4.63 17.16 -4.82
C PHE A 127 4.31 18.02 -3.59
N ARG A 128 5.16 19.00 -3.26
CA ARG A 128 4.95 19.90 -2.11
C ARG A 128 3.65 20.71 -2.23
N ARG A 129 3.31 21.17 -3.43
CA ARG A 129 2.05 21.88 -3.70
C ARG A 129 0.84 20.96 -3.46
N ASN A 130 0.89 19.73 -3.95
CA ASN A 130 -0.19 18.76 -3.77
C ASN A 130 -0.38 18.39 -2.30
N VAL A 131 0.69 18.19 -1.53
CA VAL A 131 0.61 17.96 -0.08
C VAL A 131 -0.18 19.07 0.61
N LYS A 132 0.18 20.33 0.36
CA LYS A 132 -0.54 21.50 0.93
C LYS A 132 -2.00 21.54 0.47
N GLN A 133 -2.25 21.26 -0.81
CA GLN A 133 -3.60 21.26 -1.36
C GLN A 133 -4.48 20.18 -0.71
N ILE A 134 -3.97 18.95 -0.54
CA ILE A 134 -4.70 17.85 0.12
C ILE A 134 -5.11 18.26 1.54
N ILE A 135 -4.18 18.81 2.32
CA ILE A 135 -4.49 19.26 3.69
C ILE A 135 -5.60 20.31 3.65
N ASN A 136 -5.46 21.33 2.82
CA ASN A 136 -6.45 22.40 2.71
C ASN A 136 -7.83 21.92 2.21
N GLU A 137 -7.88 20.93 1.30
CA GLU A 137 -9.16 20.38 0.82
C GLU A 137 -9.86 19.58 1.94
N PHE A 138 -9.13 18.80 2.74
CA PHE A 138 -9.69 18.09 3.88
C PHE A 138 -10.08 19.00 5.04
N ASP A 139 -9.34 20.08 5.30
CA ASP A 139 -9.68 21.07 6.34
C ASP A 139 -10.95 21.85 6.02
N LYS A 140 -11.35 21.92 4.73
CA LYS A 140 -12.60 22.57 4.28
C LYS A 140 -13.81 21.67 4.36
N LEU A 141 -13.64 20.37 4.59
CA LEU A 141 -14.79 19.48 4.76
C LEU A 141 -15.57 19.84 6.03
N GLU A 142 -16.87 19.95 5.88
CA GLU A 142 -17.72 20.21 7.01
C GLU A 142 -17.77 19.02 7.98
N ILE A 143 -17.41 19.27 9.22
CA ILE A 143 -17.42 18.29 10.30
C ILE A 143 -18.43 18.64 11.38
N ARG A 144 -18.89 17.63 12.09
CA ARG A 144 -19.76 17.77 13.26
C ARG A 144 -18.93 18.17 14.48
N ASP A 145 -19.42 19.09 15.27
CA ASP A 145 -18.80 19.46 16.56
C ASP A 145 -19.20 18.45 17.65
N ILE A 146 -18.63 17.26 17.59
CA ILE A 146 -18.85 16.18 18.55
C ILE A 146 -17.51 15.57 18.97
N VAL A 147 -17.46 15.07 20.20
CA VAL A 147 -16.29 14.33 20.69
C VAL A 147 -16.61 12.85 20.67
N LYS A 148 -15.81 12.07 19.95
CA LYS A 148 -15.88 10.61 19.93
C LYS A 148 -14.80 9.99 20.81
N PRO A 149 -15.09 8.87 21.49
CA PRO A 149 -14.07 8.17 22.28
C PRO A 149 -12.95 7.64 21.38
N ARG A 150 -11.72 7.67 21.90
CA ARG A 150 -10.57 7.03 21.24
C ARG A 150 -10.55 5.56 21.59
N VAL A 151 -10.44 4.72 20.58
CA VAL A 151 -10.36 3.26 20.72
C VAL A 151 -9.04 2.79 20.16
N GLY A 152 -8.28 2.02 20.95
CA GLY A 152 -7.07 1.35 20.49
C GLY A 152 -7.41 0.00 19.87
N VAL A 153 -7.03 -0.21 18.61
CA VAL A 153 -7.14 -1.52 17.95
C VAL A 153 -5.83 -2.27 18.11
N VAL A 154 -5.87 -3.37 18.84
CA VAL A 154 -4.71 -4.23 19.12
C VAL A 154 -4.91 -5.61 18.53
N GLY A 155 -3.82 -6.33 18.29
CA GLY A 155 -3.87 -7.69 17.78
C GLY A 155 -2.81 -7.97 16.72
N GLU A 156 -3.00 -9.07 16.00
CA GLU A 156 -2.10 -9.51 14.94
C GLU A 156 -2.14 -8.54 13.76
N ILE A 157 -0.97 -8.14 13.26
CA ILE A 157 -0.84 -7.03 12.31
C ILE A 157 -1.56 -7.29 10.98
N LEU A 158 -1.51 -8.53 10.46
CA LEU A 158 -2.17 -8.88 9.20
C LEU A 158 -3.70 -8.80 9.34
N VAL A 159 -4.25 -9.31 10.43
CA VAL A 159 -5.69 -9.25 10.71
C VAL A 159 -6.10 -7.79 10.94
N LYS A 160 -5.33 -7.05 11.71
CA LYS A 160 -5.62 -5.66 12.07
C LYS A 160 -5.70 -4.71 10.88
N TYR A 161 -4.87 -4.93 9.85
CA TYR A 161 -4.82 -4.08 8.64
C TYR A 161 -5.43 -4.75 7.41
N HIS A 162 -6.03 -5.91 7.53
CA HIS A 162 -6.71 -6.56 6.43
C HIS A 162 -8.17 -6.05 6.32
N PRO A 163 -8.54 -5.32 5.27
CA PRO A 163 -9.86 -4.68 5.20
C PRO A 163 -11.02 -5.66 5.38
N THR A 164 -11.00 -6.77 4.67
CA THR A 164 -12.05 -7.80 4.75
C THR A 164 -12.15 -8.45 6.13
N ALA A 165 -11.02 -8.66 6.82
CA ALA A 165 -11.01 -9.27 8.15
C ALA A 165 -11.49 -8.31 9.25
N ASN A 166 -11.43 -7.01 9.01
CA ASN A 166 -11.82 -5.97 9.97
C ASN A 166 -13.20 -5.36 9.69
N ASN A 167 -14.00 -5.96 8.80
CA ASN A 167 -15.36 -5.47 8.45
C ASN A 167 -15.39 -4.01 7.96
N ASN A 168 -14.34 -3.56 7.29
CA ASN A 168 -14.25 -2.22 6.70
C ASN A 168 -14.82 -1.09 7.55
#